data_742e8cecbe15f62e0cf9121d4e8b7b27
#
_entry.id   742e8cecbe15f62e0cf9121d4e8b7b27
#
_cell.length_a   1.000
_cell.length_b   1.000
_cell.length_c   1.000
_cell.angle_alpha   90.00
_cell.angle_beta   90.00
_cell.angle_gamma   90.00
#
_symmetry.space_group_name_H-M   'P 1'
#
loop_
_entity.id
_entity.type
_entity.pdbx_description
1 polymer ?
#
loop_
_entity_poly.entity_id
_entity_poly.type
_entity_poly.pdbx_seq_one_letter_code
_entity_poly.pdbx_strand_id
1 'polypeptide(L)'
;MSGRQDRPRFRGTGLGPVTARQRFERCPFCALECHDCSRAVFLVGFMASGKSSVGRELAERLGWDFLDLGERIEVREQKTIPEIFRERGEAGFRLAEANALRDLMAESLRADSVVALGGVAFVQEDNREMLRQWPSVFLETSASELWQRSLADGIERPLRGNAEEFARLSAERLPFYRKATVTIVTSGKDLATICNEIECTLQGWRKAEAAGSTQVPPTQGRTGESK
;
A
#
# COMPACT_ATOMS: atom_id res chain seq x y z
N MET A 1 38.11 51.12 -11.72
CA MET A 1 37.31 51.07 -10.48
C MET A 1 36.48 49.80 -10.54
N SER A 2 36.93 48.78 -9.82
CA SER A 2 36.41 47.41 -9.90
C SER A 2 35.48 47.19 -8.71
N GLY A 3 34.20 46.98 -8.98
CA GLY A 3 33.19 46.64 -7.96
C GLY A 3 32.93 45.15 -7.95
N ARG A 4 33.50 44.45 -6.99
CA ARG A 4 33.16 43.05 -6.68
C ARG A 4 31.84 43.03 -5.93
N GLN A 5 30.82 42.38 -6.49
CA GLN A 5 29.56 42.08 -5.78
C GLN A 5 29.77 40.82 -4.93
N ASP A 6 29.68 40.97 -3.62
CA ASP A 6 29.65 39.89 -2.63
C ASP A 6 28.36 39.06 -2.79
N ARG A 7 28.52 37.75 -3.02
CA ARG A 7 27.44 36.78 -2.93
C ARG A 7 27.30 36.33 -1.47
N PRO A 8 26.09 36.27 -0.90
CA PRO A 8 25.91 35.76 0.46
C PRO A 8 26.22 34.26 0.51
N ARG A 9 27.09 33.87 1.44
CA ARG A 9 27.37 32.48 1.78
C ARG A 9 26.17 31.91 2.53
N PHE A 10 25.47 30.95 1.93
CA PHE A 10 24.52 30.09 2.64
C PHE A 10 25.30 29.26 3.69
N ARG A 11 25.08 29.56 4.96
CA ARG A 11 25.51 28.70 6.06
C ARG A 11 24.60 27.48 6.07
N GLY A 12 25.14 26.31 5.77
CA GLY A 12 24.45 25.05 5.94
C GLY A 12 24.09 24.86 7.41
N THR A 13 22.80 24.82 7.68
CA THR A 13 22.26 24.35 8.96
C THR A 13 22.53 22.84 9.04
N GLY A 14 23.40 22.47 9.97
CA GLY A 14 23.78 21.12 10.24
C GLY A 14 22.54 20.26 10.52
N LEU A 15 22.33 19.24 9.71
CA LEU A 15 21.50 18.10 10.07
C LEU A 15 22.18 17.44 11.28
N GLY A 16 21.50 17.50 12.40
CA GLY A 16 21.90 16.77 13.60
C GLY A 16 22.04 15.27 13.31
N PRO A 17 22.82 14.53 14.11
CA PRO A 17 23.03 13.11 13.89
C PRO A 17 21.68 12.40 13.93
N VAL A 18 21.38 11.65 12.85
CA VAL A 18 20.26 10.73 12.78
C VAL A 18 20.38 9.80 13.97
N THR A 19 19.44 9.89 14.89
CA THR A 19 19.38 9.06 16.09
C THR A 19 19.47 7.60 15.71
N ALA A 20 20.41 6.91 16.35
CA ALA A 20 20.72 5.51 16.14
C ALA A 20 19.44 4.66 16.04
N ARG A 21 19.27 3.96 14.92
CA ARG A 21 18.27 2.90 14.72
C ARG A 21 18.29 2.02 15.97
N GLN A 22 17.16 1.90 16.67
CA GLN A 22 17.00 0.90 17.69
C GLN A 22 17.26 -0.46 17.05
N ARG A 23 18.34 -1.13 17.47
CA ARG A 23 18.68 -2.48 17.02
C ARG A 23 17.57 -3.40 17.50
N PHE A 24 16.78 -3.91 16.59
CA PHE A 24 15.96 -5.08 16.87
C PHE A 24 16.87 -6.31 16.88
N GLU A 25 16.91 -7.03 18.00
CA GLU A 25 17.82 -8.15 18.21
C GLU A 25 17.59 -9.35 17.28
N ARG A 26 16.50 -9.38 16.49
CA ARG A 26 16.23 -10.40 15.44
C ARG A 26 15.31 -9.83 14.37
N CYS A 27 15.62 -10.08 13.11
CA CYS A 27 14.74 -9.76 11.99
C CYS A 27 13.50 -10.68 12.05
N PRO A 28 12.28 -10.10 12.07
CA PRO A 28 11.06 -10.91 12.13
C PRO A 28 10.77 -11.69 10.84
N PHE A 29 11.48 -11.40 9.75
CA PHE A 29 11.27 -12.03 8.44
C PHE A 29 12.22 -13.19 8.14
N CYS A 30 13.37 -13.28 8.78
CA CYS A 30 14.34 -14.34 8.49
C CYS A 30 14.84 -15.10 9.71
N ALA A 31 14.31 -14.79 10.92
CA ALA A 31 14.75 -15.35 12.21
C ALA A 31 16.28 -15.29 12.47
N LEU A 32 17.03 -14.60 11.60
CA LEU A 32 18.47 -14.42 11.66
C LEU A 32 18.78 -12.97 12.04
N GLU A 33 19.95 -12.72 12.60
CA GLU A 33 20.50 -11.38 12.80
C GLU A 33 20.89 -10.80 11.42
N CYS A 34 19.90 -10.46 10.59
CA CYS A 34 20.17 -9.78 9.34
C CYS A 34 20.01 -8.26 9.50
N HIS A 35 21.05 -7.56 9.15
CA HIS A 35 21.06 -6.09 9.17
C HIS A 35 20.41 -5.47 7.91
N ASP A 36 19.98 -6.30 6.94
CA ASP A 36 19.61 -5.88 5.58
C ASP A 36 18.21 -6.31 5.10
N CYS A 37 17.35 -6.88 5.95
CA CYS A 37 15.97 -7.21 5.55
C CYS A 37 15.08 -6.00 5.71
N SER A 38 14.76 -5.33 4.63
CA SER A 38 13.71 -4.31 4.60
C SER A 38 12.33 -4.96 4.74
N ARG A 39 11.44 -4.27 5.46
CA ARG A 39 10.07 -4.71 5.71
C ARG A 39 9.13 -3.99 4.75
N ALA A 40 8.26 -4.73 4.10
CA ALA A 40 7.22 -4.12 3.26
C ALA A 40 5.84 -4.65 3.67
N VAL A 41 4.83 -3.78 3.58
CA VAL A 41 3.42 -4.11 3.77
C VAL A 41 2.66 -3.59 2.55
N PHE A 42 1.90 -4.48 1.90
CA PHE A 42 1.16 -4.15 0.69
C PHE A 42 -0.32 -3.94 0.99
N LEU A 43 -0.84 -2.73 0.75
CA LEU A 43 -2.26 -2.42 0.87
C LEU A 43 -2.96 -2.75 -0.45
N VAL A 44 -3.97 -3.61 -0.37
CA VAL A 44 -4.77 -4.05 -1.52
C VAL A 44 -6.24 -3.69 -1.33
N GLY A 45 -6.97 -3.59 -2.42
CA GLY A 45 -8.40 -3.28 -2.39
C GLY A 45 -8.86 -2.54 -3.64
N PHE A 46 -10.16 -2.42 -3.77
CA PHE A 46 -10.79 -1.78 -4.90
C PHE A 46 -10.50 -0.27 -4.97
N MET A 47 -10.84 0.38 -6.09
CA MET A 47 -10.71 1.84 -6.21
C MET A 47 -11.53 2.54 -5.11
N ALA A 48 -11.05 3.68 -4.63
CA ALA A 48 -11.63 4.45 -3.54
C ALA A 48 -11.70 3.73 -2.15
N SER A 49 -11.02 2.59 -1.96
CA SER A 49 -10.96 1.91 -0.65
C SER A 49 -10.07 2.60 0.40
N GLY A 50 -9.41 3.70 0.04
CA GLY A 50 -8.60 4.49 0.98
C GLY A 50 -7.14 4.04 1.12
N LYS A 51 -6.63 3.18 0.23
CA LYS A 51 -5.25 2.67 0.30
C LYS A 51 -4.19 3.75 0.47
N SER A 52 -4.26 4.82 -0.32
CA SER A 52 -3.27 5.90 -0.24
C SER A 52 -3.37 6.69 1.06
N SER A 53 -4.58 6.94 1.58
CA SER A 53 -4.78 7.63 2.86
C SER A 53 -4.31 6.77 4.04
N VAL A 54 -4.73 5.50 4.08
CA VAL A 54 -4.31 4.53 5.09
C VAL A 54 -2.81 4.29 5.01
N GLY A 55 -2.28 4.19 3.80
CA GLY A 55 -0.85 3.94 3.57
C GLY A 55 0.04 5.06 4.07
N ARG A 56 -0.31 6.32 3.81
CA ARG A 56 0.44 7.48 4.30
C ARG A 56 0.42 7.56 5.84
N GLU A 57 -0.75 7.44 6.44
CA GLU A 57 -0.92 7.45 7.89
C GLU A 57 -0.16 6.30 8.57
N LEU A 58 -0.27 5.09 8.02
CA LEU A 58 0.41 3.91 8.56
C LEU A 58 1.94 4.04 8.43
N ALA A 59 2.43 4.54 7.30
CA ALA A 59 3.85 4.77 7.08
C ALA A 59 4.42 5.81 8.05
N GLU A 60 3.71 6.92 8.26
CA GLU A 60 4.09 7.95 9.24
C GLU A 60 4.20 7.37 10.66
N ARG A 61 3.21 6.59 11.11
CA ARG A 61 3.21 5.94 12.42
C ARG A 61 4.34 4.93 12.61
N LEU A 62 4.67 4.19 11.55
CA LEU A 62 5.72 3.19 11.59
C LEU A 62 7.13 3.79 11.38
N GLY A 63 7.23 5.06 10.95
CA GLY A 63 8.48 5.68 10.52
C GLY A 63 9.05 5.03 9.25
N TRP A 64 8.17 4.60 8.33
CA TRP A 64 8.48 3.91 7.07
C TRP A 64 8.22 4.80 5.87
N ASP A 65 8.78 4.43 4.72
CA ASP A 65 8.46 5.09 3.46
C ASP A 65 7.06 4.71 2.97
N PHE A 66 6.35 5.66 2.34
CA PHE A 66 5.11 5.39 1.64
C PHE A 66 5.34 5.38 0.13
N LEU A 67 4.86 4.33 -0.54
CA LEU A 67 4.96 4.16 -1.98
C LEU A 67 3.58 3.88 -2.58
N ASP A 68 3.19 4.63 -3.62
CA ASP A 68 1.95 4.40 -4.36
C ASP A 68 2.27 3.88 -5.77
N LEU A 69 1.78 2.68 -6.10
CA LEU A 69 2.04 2.06 -7.39
C LEU A 69 1.45 2.88 -8.55
N GLY A 70 0.32 3.54 -8.35
CA GLY A 70 -0.28 4.41 -9.36
C GLY A 70 0.63 5.60 -9.69
N GLU A 71 1.14 6.29 -8.67
CA GLU A 71 2.11 7.38 -8.84
C GLU A 71 3.38 6.88 -9.57
N ARG A 72 3.85 5.67 -9.24
CA ARG A 72 5.03 5.08 -9.89
C ARG A 72 4.80 4.74 -11.36
N ILE A 73 3.60 4.28 -11.73
CA ILE A 73 3.22 4.05 -13.12
C ILE A 73 3.28 5.36 -13.90
N GLU A 74 2.65 6.43 -13.38
CA GLU A 74 2.61 7.74 -14.05
C GLU A 74 4.00 8.34 -14.23
N VAL A 75 4.85 8.26 -13.20
CA VAL A 75 6.25 8.71 -13.28
C VAL A 75 7.04 7.90 -14.31
N ARG A 76 6.89 6.57 -14.33
CA ARG A 76 7.58 5.69 -15.27
C ARG A 76 7.19 5.93 -16.73
N GLU A 77 5.88 6.01 -16.96
CA GLU A 77 5.31 6.13 -18.30
C GLU A 77 5.30 7.59 -18.80
N GLN A 78 5.58 8.57 -17.93
CA GLN A 78 5.48 10.02 -18.21
C GLN A 78 4.10 10.41 -18.75
N LYS A 79 3.06 9.74 -18.25
CA LYS A 79 1.65 9.87 -18.64
C LYS A 79 0.75 9.56 -17.47
N THR A 80 -0.40 10.20 -17.43
CA THR A 80 -1.44 9.87 -16.46
C THR A 80 -2.07 8.50 -16.77
N ILE A 81 -2.61 7.85 -15.75
CA ILE A 81 -3.31 6.56 -15.92
C ILE A 81 -4.42 6.65 -16.98
N PRO A 82 -5.29 7.70 -17.00
CA PRO A 82 -6.28 7.85 -18.07
C PRO A 82 -5.68 7.96 -19.49
N GLU A 83 -4.53 8.61 -19.64
CA GLU A 83 -3.84 8.70 -20.93
C GLU A 83 -3.31 7.34 -21.38
N ILE A 84 -2.73 6.56 -20.46
CA ILE A 84 -2.25 5.20 -20.76
C ILE A 84 -3.42 4.32 -21.23
N PHE A 85 -4.56 4.37 -20.53
CA PHE A 85 -5.76 3.64 -20.95
C PHE A 85 -6.29 4.07 -22.33
N ARG A 86 -6.29 5.36 -22.61
CA ARG A 86 -6.76 5.90 -23.89
C ARG A 86 -5.87 5.48 -25.05
N GLU A 87 -4.56 5.45 -24.85
CA GLU A 87 -3.59 5.13 -25.91
C GLU A 87 -3.37 3.63 -26.10
N ARG A 88 -3.32 2.85 -25.00
CA ARG A 88 -2.88 1.44 -25.04
C ARG A 88 -3.94 0.47 -24.53
N GLY A 89 -5.11 0.99 -24.09
CA GLY A 89 -6.17 0.17 -23.52
C GLY A 89 -5.80 -0.49 -22.19
N GLU A 90 -6.67 -1.36 -21.71
CA GLU A 90 -6.48 -2.06 -20.44
C GLU A 90 -5.25 -2.98 -20.47
N ALA A 91 -4.99 -3.68 -21.56
CA ALA A 91 -3.84 -4.58 -21.68
C ALA A 91 -2.50 -3.83 -21.56
N GLY A 92 -2.39 -2.65 -22.22
CA GLY A 92 -1.20 -1.79 -22.11
C GLY A 92 -1.00 -1.24 -20.69
N PHE A 93 -2.07 -0.85 -20.03
CA PHE A 93 -2.00 -0.43 -18.62
C PHE A 93 -1.53 -1.57 -17.72
N ARG A 94 -2.02 -2.79 -17.89
CA ARG A 94 -1.59 -3.94 -17.08
C ARG A 94 -0.12 -4.27 -17.24
N LEU A 95 0.40 -4.14 -18.45
CA LEU A 95 1.84 -4.32 -18.69
C LEU A 95 2.66 -3.23 -17.97
N ALA A 96 2.21 -1.97 -18.04
CA ALA A 96 2.84 -0.86 -17.33
C ALA A 96 2.80 -1.07 -15.81
N GLU A 97 1.65 -1.49 -15.27
CA GLU A 97 1.44 -1.79 -13.85
C GLU A 97 2.38 -2.92 -13.36
N ALA A 98 2.48 -4.03 -14.11
CA ALA A 98 3.37 -5.14 -13.76
C ALA A 98 4.85 -4.73 -13.80
N ASN A 99 5.25 -3.91 -14.76
CA ASN A 99 6.62 -3.40 -14.84
C ASN A 99 6.95 -2.44 -13.69
N ALA A 100 6.05 -1.49 -13.42
CA ALA A 100 6.22 -0.56 -12.29
C ALA A 100 6.26 -1.30 -10.94
N LEU A 101 5.47 -2.36 -10.78
CA LEU A 101 5.51 -3.20 -9.59
C LEU A 101 6.87 -3.89 -9.41
N ARG A 102 7.46 -4.44 -10.48
CA ARG A 102 8.80 -5.05 -10.40
C ARG A 102 9.88 -4.06 -9.98
N ASP A 103 9.84 -2.84 -10.53
CA ASP A 103 10.80 -1.80 -10.17
C ASP A 103 10.60 -1.37 -8.70
N LEU A 104 9.35 -1.18 -8.29
CA LEU A 104 9.00 -0.81 -6.92
C LEU A 104 9.44 -1.89 -5.93
N MET A 105 9.28 -3.17 -6.26
CA MET A 105 9.77 -4.29 -5.45
C MET A 105 11.29 -4.21 -5.25
N ALA A 106 12.04 -3.92 -6.30
CA ALA A 106 13.50 -3.78 -6.21
C ALA A 106 13.92 -2.59 -5.33
N GLU A 107 13.11 -1.53 -5.25
CA GLU A 107 13.32 -0.39 -4.35
C GLU A 107 12.91 -0.72 -2.91
N SER A 108 11.74 -1.34 -2.72
CA SER A 108 11.20 -1.71 -1.38
C SER A 108 12.08 -2.68 -0.61
N LEU A 109 12.94 -3.44 -1.30
CA LEU A 109 13.95 -4.28 -0.66
C LEU A 109 15.06 -3.49 0.05
N ARG A 110 15.12 -2.16 -0.14
CA ARG A 110 16.19 -1.31 0.41
C ARG A 110 15.79 -0.53 1.66
N ALA A 111 14.48 -0.34 1.89
CA ALA A 111 13.96 0.40 3.02
C ALA A 111 12.60 -0.15 3.46
N ASP A 112 12.30 0.00 4.76
CA ASP A 112 10.98 -0.34 5.29
C ASP A 112 9.91 0.51 4.62
N SER A 113 8.86 -0.11 4.09
CA SER A 113 7.85 0.60 3.28
C SER A 113 6.42 0.10 3.44
N VAL A 114 5.47 1.02 3.30
CA VAL A 114 4.06 0.74 3.10
C VAL A 114 3.72 1.03 1.64
N VAL A 115 3.23 0.04 0.93
CA VAL A 115 2.98 0.11 -0.51
C VAL A 115 1.49 0.04 -0.80
N ALA A 116 0.91 1.08 -1.41
CA ALA A 116 -0.44 1.05 -1.93
C ALA A 116 -0.43 0.46 -3.35
N LEU A 117 -1.10 -0.68 -3.54
CA LEU A 117 -1.23 -1.31 -4.86
C LEU A 117 -2.39 -0.72 -5.66
N GLY A 118 -2.26 -0.74 -6.98
CA GLY A 118 -3.38 -0.47 -7.89
C GLY A 118 -4.52 -1.48 -7.70
N GLY A 119 -5.76 -1.04 -8.00
CA GLY A 119 -6.94 -1.88 -7.81
C GLY A 119 -6.95 -3.17 -8.66
N VAL A 120 -6.01 -3.34 -9.56
CA VAL A 120 -5.90 -4.50 -10.45
C VAL A 120 -4.63 -5.29 -10.21
N ALA A 121 -3.57 -4.66 -9.71
CA ALA A 121 -2.28 -5.31 -9.53
C ALA A 121 -2.40 -6.63 -8.77
N PHE A 122 -3.18 -6.66 -7.69
CA PHE A 122 -3.37 -7.86 -6.88
C PHE A 122 -4.33 -8.90 -7.49
N VAL A 123 -5.09 -8.56 -8.53
CA VAL A 123 -5.96 -9.51 -9.25
C VAL A 123 -5.12 -10.44 -10.14
N GLN A 124 -3.97 -10.00 -10.61
CA GLN A 124 -3.06 -10.79 -11.44
C GLN A 124 -2.30 -11.81 -10.59
N GLU A 125 -2.28 -13.06 -11.02
CA GLU A 125 -1.65 -14.17 -10.27
C GLU A 125 -0.14 -14.00 -10.14
N ASP A 126 0.53 -13.63 -11.24
CA ASP A 126 1.98 -13.39 -11.26
C ASP A 126 2.40 -12.31 -10.25
N ASN A 127 1.59 -11.25 -10.13
CA ASN A 127 1.84 -10.19 -9.16
C ASN A 127 1.67 -10.69 -7.72
N ARG A 128 0.62 -11.50 -7.45
CA ARG A 128 0.44 -12.10 -6.11
C ARG A 128 1.59 -13.03 -5.74
N GLU A 129 2.08 -13.80 -6.68
CA GLU A 129 3.22 -14.70 -6.43
C GLU A 129 4.49 -13.89 -6.10
N MET A 130 4.76 -12.80 -6.83
CA MET A 130 5.87 -11.89 -6.48
C MET A 130 5.75 -11.32 -5.06
N LEU A 131 4.51 -11.07 -4.58
CA LEU A 131 4.24 -10.46 -3.28
C LEU A 131 4.16 -11.48 -2.13
N ARG A 132 4.21 -12.77 -2.42
CA ARG A 132 3.89 -13.84 -1.46
C ARG A 132 4.70 -13.82 -0.17
N GLN A 133 5.93 -13.34 -0.22
CA GLN A 133 6.82 -13.28 0.94
C GLN A 133 6.56 -12.08 1.87
N TRP A 134 5.66 -11.15 1.49
CA TRP A 134 5.33 -9.97 2.29
C TRP A 134 3.86 -9.96 2.68
N PRO A 135 3.53 -9.39 3.86
CA PRO A 135 2.14 -9.26 4.25
C PRO A 135 1.38 -8.33 3.31
N SER A 136 0.23 -8.79 2.87
CA SER A 136 -0.75 -8.01 2.13
C SER A 136 -2.00 -7.77 2.98
N VAL A 137 -2.48 -6.54 3.02
CA VAL A 137 -3.64 -6.12 3.81
C VAL A 137 -4.76 -5.68 2.88
N PHE A 138 -5.84 -6.42 2.86
CA PHE A 138 -7.04 -6.05 2.11
C PHE A 138 -7.90 -5.09 2.91
N LEU A 139 -8.14 -3.89 2.35
CA LEU A 139 -9.08 -2.90 2.88
C LEU A 139 -10.47 -3.19 2.32
N GLU A 140 -11.27 -3.96 3.06
CA GLU A 140 -12.61 -4.35 2.66
C GLU A 140 -13.60 -3.25 3.01
N THR A 141 -14.24 -2.70 1.97
CA THR A 141 -15.26 -1.65 2.06
C THR A 141 -16.47 -2.08 1.23
N SER A 142 -17.68 -1.74 1.66
CA SER A 142 -18.89 -2.04 0.87
C SER A 142 -18.88 -1.35 -0.50
N ALA A 143 -19.44 -2.00 -1.52
CA ALA A 143 -19.47 -1.46 -2.88
C ALA A 143 -20.22 -0.11 -2.94
N SER A 144 -21.28 0.07 -2.13
CA SER A 144 -22.04 1.32 -2.03
C SER A 144 -21.17 2.47 -1.49
N GLU A 145 -20.39 2.22 -0.44
CA GLU A 145 -19.51 3.22 0.15
C GLU A 145 -18.34 3.55 -0.79
N LEU A 146 -17.75 2.54 -1.44
CA LEU A 146 -16.73 2.73 -2.47
C LEU A 146 -17.24 3.61 -3.63
N TRP A 147 -18.48 3.38 -4.07
CA TRP A 147 -19.11 4.18 -5.11
C TRP A 147 -19.24 5.64 -4.69
N GLN A 148 -19.80 5.90 -3.50
CA GLN A 148 -19.93 7.26 -2.97
C GLN A 148 -18.58 7.98 -2.86
N ARG A 149 -17.57 7.31 -2.32
CA ARG A 149 -16.22 7.84 -2.21
C ARG A 149 -15.61 8.14 -3.59
N SER A 150 -15.85 7.27 -4.59
CA SER A 150 -15.32 7.44 -5.94
C SER A 150 -15.96 8.60 -6.72
N LEU A 151 -17.15 9.04 -6.31
CA LEU A 151 -17.79 10.23 -6.87
C LEU A 151 -17.28 11.52 -6.18
N ALA A 152 -16.99 11.43 -4.88
CA ALA A 152 -16.60 12.58 -4.07
C ALA A 152 -15.14 13.02 -4.29
N ASP A 153 -14.23 12.12 -4.66
CA ASP A 153 -12.81 12.43 -4.77
C ASP A 153 -12.39 13.13 -6.08
N GLY A 154 -13.31 13.25 -7.04
CA GLY A 154 -13.09 13.94 -8.31
C GLY A 154 -12.04 13.30 -9.23
N ILE A 155 -11.47 12.13 -8.86
CA ILE A 155 -10.45 11.45 -9.65
C ILE A 155 -11.09 10.75 -10.85
N GLU A 156 -10.57 11.02 -12.05
CA GLU A 156 -10.96 10.28 -13.24
C GLU A 156 -10.45 8.84 -13.18
N ARG A 157 -11.38 7.88 -13.28
CA ARG A 157 -11.05 6.45 -13.28
C ARG A 157 -11.62 5.77 -14.51
N PRO A 158 -10.78 5.32 -15.45
CA PRO A 158 -11.24 4.72 -16.71
C PRO A 158 -12.20 3.54 -16.53
N LEU A 159 -12.06 2.78 -15.45
CA LEU A 159 -12.86 1.60 -15.15
C LEU A 159 -14.03 1.87 -14.17
N ARG A 160 -14.35 3.13 -13.85
CA ARG A 160 -15.44 3.42 -12.90
C ARG A 160 -16.80 3.05 -13.44
N GLY A 161 -17.09 3.38 -14.70
CA GLY A 161 -18.39 3.13 -15.33
C GLY A 161 -19.56 3.77 -14.60
N ASN A 162 -20.73 3.14 -14.67
CA ASN A 162 -21.91 3.46 -13.87
C ASN A 162 -21.94 2.63 -12.56
N ALA A 163 -22.94 2.88 -11.69
CA ALA A 163 -23.03 2.25 -10.38
C ALA A 163 -23.16 0.72 -10.46
N GLU A 164 -23.87 0.19 -11.45
CA GLU A 164 -24.07 -1.25 -11.62
C GLU A 164 -22.79 -1.92 -12.12
N GLU A 165 -22.12 -1.33 -13.09
CA GLU A 165 -20.82 -1.79 -13.60
C GLU A 165 -19.76 -1.75 -12.51
N PHE A 166 -19.74 -0.69 -11.70
CA PHE A 166 -18.84 -0.55 -10.55
C PHE A 166 -19.06 -1.66 -9.53
N ALA A 167 -20.32 -1.91 -9.14
CA ALA A 167 -20.66 -2.95 -8.19
C ALA A 167 -20.30 -4.34 -8.70
N ARG A 168 -20.61 -4.64 -9.99
CA ARG A 168 -20.22 -5.89 -10.64
C ARG A 168 -18.71 -6.07 -10.64
N LEU A 169 -17.95 -5.07 -11.10
CA LEU A 169 -16.50 -5.12 -11.12
C LEU A 169 -15.89 -5.30 -9.72
N SER A 170 -16.49 -4.66 -8.71
CA SER A 170 -16.08 -4.84 -7.31
C SER A 170 -16.31 -6.28 -6.86
N ALA A 171 -17.46 -6.86 -7.16
CA ALA A 171 -17.81 -8.25 -6.82
C ALA A 171 -16.92 -9.26 -7.54
N GLU A 172 -16.61 -9.06 -8.82
CA GLU A 172 -15.71 -9.90 -9.61
C GLU A 172 -14.28 -9.94 -9.03
N ARG A 173 -13.81 -8.83 -8.47
CA ARG A 173 -12.46 -8.72 -7.91
C ARG A 173 -12.34 -9.15 -6.45
N LEU A 174 -13.43 -9.15 -5.71
CA LEU A 174 -13.46 -9.48 -4.29
C LEU A 174 -12.80 -10.83 -3.95
N PRO A 175 -13.02 -11.94 -4.69
CA PRO A 175 -12.37 -13.22 -4.40
C PRO A 175 -10.83 -13.16 -4.48
N PHE A 176 -10.29 -12.28 -5.31
CA PHE A 176 -8.85 -12.10 -5.43
C PHE A 176 -8.29 -11.28 -4.27
N TYR A 177 -8.97 -10.20 -3.86
CA TYR A 177 -8.54 -9.40 -2.70
C TYR A 177 -8.57 -10.21 -1.41
N ARG A 178 -9.52 -11.13 -1.25
CA ARG A 178 -9.63 -12.04 -0.09
C ARG A 178 -8.48 -13.06 0.00
N LYS A 179 -7.62 -13.15 -1.02
CA LYS A 179 -6.36 -13.90 -0.97
C LYS A 179 -5.23 -13.14 -0.25
N ALA A 180 -5.47 -11.90 0.17
CA ALA A 180 -4.53 -11.15 0.98
C ALA A 180 -4.29 -11.83 2.34
N THR A 181 -3.11 -11.61 2.92
CA THR A 181 -2.69 -12.18 4.20
C THR A 181 -3.65 -11.77 5.33
N VAL A 182 -4.14 -10.54 5.28
CA VAL A 182 -5.02 -9.93 6.29
C VAL A 182 -6.16 -9.20 5.61
N THR A 183 -7.36 -9.27 6.18
CA THR A 183 -8.51 -8.45 5.77
C THR A 183 -8.92 -7.52 6.90
N ILE A 184 -9.02 -6.24 6.62
CA ILE A 184 -9.49 -5.19 7.53
C ILE A 184 -10.77 -4.59 6.96
N VAL A 185 -11.89 -4.73 7.67
CA VAL A 185 -13.14 -4.08 7.31
C VAL A 185 -13.03 -2.60 7.67
N THR A 186 -13.20 -1.72 6.68
CA THR A 186 -13.00 -0.27 6.84
C THR A 186 -14.29 0.54 6.86
N SER A 187 -15.43 -0.08 6.53
CA SER A 187 -16.74 0.59 6.53
C SER A 187 -17.08 1.13 7.92
N GLY A 188 -17.45 2.41 7.97
CA GLY A 188 -17.85 3.08 9.22
C GLY A 188 -16.72 3.36 10.21
N LYS A 189 -15.46 3.12 9.84
CA LYS A 189 -14.29 3.38 10.70
C LYS A 189 -13.53 4.62 10.25
N ASP A 190 -12.96 5.33 11.21
CA ASP A 190 -12.01 6.39 10.96
C ASP A 190 -10.61 5.84 10.63
N LEU A 191 -9.76 6.71 10.09
CA LEU A 191 -8.42 6.36 9.64
C LEU A 191 -7.55 5.82 10.78
N ALA A 192 -7.66 6.42 11.97
CA ALA A 192 -6.87 6.03 13.13
C ALA A 192 -7.22 4.61 13.59
N THR A 193 -8.49 4.27 13.65
CA THR A 193 -8.97 2.93 13.99
C THR A 193 -8.50 1.88 12.99
N ILE A 194 -8.57 2.18 11.69
CA ILE A 194 -8.08 1.28 10.64
C ILE A 194 -6.58 1.01 10.80
N CYS A 195 -5.77 2.06 10.99
CA CYS A 195 -4.33 1.91 11.18
C CYS A 195 -4.00 1.11 12.45
N ASN A 196 -4.69 1.35 13.57
CA ASN A 196 -4.51 0.58 14.80
C ASN A 196 -4.79 -0.93 14.59
N GLU A 197 -5.88 -1.28 13.87
CA GLU A 197 -6.20 -2.67 13.57
C GLU A 197 -5.14 -3.33 12.69
N ILE A 198 -4.61 -2.60 11.69
CA ILE A 198 -3.51 -3.08 10.84
C ILE A 198 -2.27 -3.35 11.69
N GLU A 199 -1.84 -2.39 12.51
CA GLU A 199 -0.66 -2.52 13.36
C GLU A 199 -0.78 -3.72 14.32
N CYS A 200 -1.91 -3.87 15.00
CA CYS A 200 -2.16 -5.00 15.89
C CYS A 200 -2.10 -6.35 15.16
N THR A 201 -2.69 -6.41 13.95
CA THR A 201 -2.72 -7.64 13.16
C THR A 201 -1.34 -8.00 12.62
N LEU A 202 -0.58 -7.02 12.15
CA LEU A 202 0.80 -7.23 11.68
C LEU A 202 1.74 -7.67 12.81
N GLN A 203 1.56 -7.17 14.03
CA GLN A 203 2.30 -7.64 15.20
C GLN A 203 1.97 -9.11 15.52
N GLY A 204 0.70 -9.51 15.42
CA GLY A 204 0.27 -10.90 15.59
C GLY A 204 0.85 -11.82 14.53
N TRP A 205 0.82 -11.39 13.28
CA TRP A 205 1.38 -12.13 12.14
C TRP A 205 2.89 -12.37 12.32
N ARG A 206 3.66 -11.36 12.69
CA ARG A 206 5.10 -11.47 12.98
C ARG A 206 5.43 -12.48 14.08
N LYS A 207 4.60 -12.52 15.13
CA LYS A 207 4.79 -13.49 16.23
C LYS A 207 4.51 -14.92 15.78
N ALA A 208 3.50 -15.12 14.93
CA ALA A 208 3.15 -16.44 14.39
C ALA A 208 4.22 -16.98 13.44
N GLU A 209 4.78 -16.15 12.55
CA GLU A 209 5.90 -16.53 11.70
C GLU A 209 7.16 -16.88 12.49
N ALA A 210 7.52 -16.07 13.47
CA ALA A 210 8.66 -16.32 14.34
C ALA A 210 8.52 -17.64 15.15
N ALA A 211 7.27 -18.08 15.40
CA ALA A 211 6.95 -19.34 16.07
C ALA A 211 6.85 -20.54 15.11
N GLY A 212 7.10 -20.36 13.80
CA GLY A 212 7.01 -21.43 12.78
C GLY A 212 5.57 -21.85 12.43
N SER A 213 4.57 -21.05 12.79
CA SER A 213 3.15 -21.33 12.53
C SER A 213 2.69 -20.57 11.28
N THR A 214 2.41 -21.30 10.20
CA THR A 214 1.96 -20.73 8.90
C THR A 214 0.48 -20.35 8.88
N GLN A 215 -0.25 -20.40 10.01
CA GLN A 215 -1.67 -20.08 10.09
C GLN A 215 -1.90 -18.76 10.81
N VAL A 216 -2.41 -17.76 10.06
CA VAL A 216 -3.01 -16.54 10.61
C VAL A 216 -4.29 -16.93 11.34
N PRO A 217 -4.44 -16.59 12.63
CA PRO A 217 -5.73 -16.82 13.30
C PRO A 217 -6.78 -15.93 12.65
N PRO A 218 -8.00 -16.46 12.36
CA PRO A 218 -9.08 -15.66 11.81
C PRO A 218 -9.45 -14.56 12.82
N THR A 219 -9.51 -13.32 12.35
CA THR A 219 -10.04 -12.20 13.11
C THR A 219 -11.52 -12.48 13.42
N GLN A 220 -11.80 -12.94 14.63
CA GLN A 220 -13.18 -13.08 15.14
C GLN A 220 -13.73 -11.67 15.32
N GLY A 221 -14.62 -11.27 14.40
CA GLY A 221 -15.48 -10.12 14.62
C GLY A 221 -16.32 -10.37 15.89
N ARG A 222 -16.09 -9.59 16.92
CA ARG A 222 -17.01 -9.55 18.08
C ARG A 222 -18.35 -9.04 17.56
N THR A 223 -19.26 -9.95 17.32
CA THR A 223 -20.68 -9.64 17.22
C THR A 223 -21.12 -9.15 18.58
N GLY A 224 -21.33 -7.84 18.69
CA GLY A 224 -21.99 -7.26 19.88
C GLY A 224 -23.45 -7.68 19.87
N GLU A 225 -23.80 -8.70 20.64
CA GLU A 225 -25.19 -8.93 21.07
C GLU A 225 -25.51 -7.84 22.09
N SER A 226 -26.35 -6.89 21.70
CA SER A 226 -27.09 -6.03 22.62
C SER A 226 -28.38 -6.72 23.00
N LYS A 227 -28.52 -6.96 24.29
CA LYS A 227 -29.81 -7.23 24.92
C LYS A 227 -30.60 -5.93 25.06
#